data_ea2c09defd71c1dae1c13309682aef5e
#
_entry.id   ea2c09defd71c1dae1c13309682aef5e
#
_cell.length_a   1.000
_cell.length_b   1.000
_cell.length_c   1.000
_cell.angle_alpha   90.00
_cell.angle_beta   90.00
_cell.angle_gamma   90.00
#
_symmetry.space_group_name_H-M   'P 1'
#
loop_
_entity.id
_entity.type
_entity.pdbx_description
1 polymer ?
#
loop_
_entity_poly.entity_id
_entity_poly.type
_entity_poly.pdbx_seq_one_letter_code
_entity_poly.pdbx_strand_id
1 'polypeptide(L)'
;MKMLNRAALIVLVGLWIAPSVSAQVAEPSPPATPPPAQEPVQVADESAQRGFLSSLVHQLGADLKHIPRKNSLYWLAGGSALALAIHPADEEINAHLVGSDFADGFFAPGKVIGSSAFIISASVATYIAGRANKQPRVRHLGMDLIESTILAEGITQLIKVAVRRDRPVNPDGSDNPGYSFPSGHATVTFAAATVLQQHLGWKAAVPTYLVASYVAMSRLHDNRHFASDVAFGAGDGIIIGRSVTWHGRNFYGTPVVGPGTVGMMFSVKP
;
A
#
# COMPACT_ATOMS: atom_id res chain seq x y z
N MET A 1 -37.07 31.47 -7.96
CA MET A 1 -36.53 31.37 -6.59
C MET A 1 -36.61 29.91 -6.19
N LYS A 2 -35.58 29.12 -6.45
CA LYS A 2 -35.42 27.75 -5.95
C LYS A 2 -34.10 27.67 -5.18
N MET A 3 -34.19 27.28 -3.92
CA MET A 3 -33.07 27.24 -2.99
C MET A 3 -32.05 26.15 -3.40
N LEU A 4 -30.81 26.57 -3.52
CA LEU A 4 -29.67 25.68 -3.69
C LEU A 4 -29.43 24.93 -2.37
N ASN A 5 -29.64 23.66 -2.39
CA ASN A 5 -29.27 22.76 -1.29
C ASN A 5 -27.78 22.43 -1.43
N ARG A 6 -26.95 23.03 -0.57
CA ARG A 6 -25.51 22.75 -0.51
C ARG A 6 -25.30 21.42 0.22
N ALA A 7 -25.14 20.35 -0.52
CA ALA A 7 -24.65 19.11 0.04
C ALA A 7 -23.12 19.24 0.23
N ALA A 8 -22.71 19.48 1.47
CA ALA A 8 -21.31 19.44 1.87
C ALA A 8 -20.82 17.98 1.81
N LEU A 9 -19.85 17.73 0.94
CA LEU A 9 -19.13 16.45 0.86
C LEU A 9 -18.21 16.34 2.10
N ILE A 10 -18.70 15.69 3.15
CA ILE A 10 -17.89 15.36 4.34
C ILE A 10 -17.15 14.06 4.04
N VAL A 11 -15.85 14.18 3.77
CA VAL A 11 -14.94 13.04 3.79
C VAL A 11 -14.73 12.62 5.25
N LEU A 12 -15.50 11.64 5.70
CA LEU A 12 -15.29 11.01 7.01
C LEU A 12 -14.04 10.15 6.99
N VAL A 13 -12.93 10.73 7.45
CA VAL A 13 -11.77 9.98 7.93
C VAL A 13 -12.18 9.37 9.27
N GLY A 14 -12.60 8.10 9.26
CA GLY A 14 -12.94 7.36 10.46
C GLY A 14 -11.71 7.17 11.35
N LEU A 15 -11.59 7.93 12.43
CA LEU A 15 -10.69 7.63 13.54
C LEU A 15 -11.25 6.41 14.29
N TRP A 16 -10.59 5.29 14.18
CA TRP A 16 -10.81 4.16 15.07
C TRP A 16 -10.07 4.41 16.38
N ILE A 17 -10.83 4.75 17.42
CA ILE A 17 -10.36 4.79 18.81
C ILE A 17 -10.45 3.37 19.35
N ALA A 18 -9.30 2.76 19.64
CA ALA A 18 -9.25 1.48 20.35
C ALA A 18 -9.52 1.68 21.85
N PRO A 19 -10.32 0.83 22.50
CA PRO A 19 -10.55 0.93 23.94
C PRO A 19 -9.28 0.57 24.73
N SER A 20 -8.97 1.39 25.72
CA SER A 20 -7.88 1.18 26.68
C SER A 20 -8.26 0.03 27.62
N VAL A 21 -7.49 -1.05 27.57
CA VAL A 21 -7.57 -2.13 28.56
C VAL A 21 -6.68 -1.76 29.74
N SER A 22 -7.26 -1.56 30.92
CA SER A 22 -6.53 -1.36 32.16
C SER A 22 -5.84 -2.66 32.57
N ALA A 23 -4.53 -2.63 32.67
CA ALA A 23 -3.73 -3.73 33.21
C ALA A 23 -3.74 -3.66 34.75
N GLN A 24 -4.22 -4.72 35.41
CA GLN A 24 -4.02 -4.93 36.81
C GLN A 24 -2.57 -5.36 37.07
N VAL A 25 -1.91 -4.64 37.96
CA VAL A 25 -0.55 -4.94 38.44
C VAL A 25 -0.62 -6.11 39.39
N ALA A 26 -0.02 -7.24 39.01
CA ALA A 26 0.21 -8.36 39.92
C ALA A 26 1.59 -8.21 40.58
N GLU A 27 1.67 -8.51 41.89
CA GLU A 27 2.88 -8.45 42.69
C GLU A 27 4.02 -9.35 42.17
N PRO A 28 5.29 -8.98 42.34
CA PRO A 28 6.40 -9.69 41.77
C PRO A 28 6.73 -10.99 42.54
N SER A 29 6.71 -12.12 41.87
CA SER A 29 7.29 -13.37 42.33
C SER A 29 8.83 -13.31 42.30
N PRO A 30 9.52 -14.06 43.20
CA PRO A 30 10.99 -14.00 43.29
C PRO A 30 11.68 -14.46 41.99
N PRO A 31 12.91 -13.96 41.73
CA PRO A 31 13.58 -14.17 40.45
C PRO A 31 13.97 -15.63 40.24
N ALA A 32 13.42 -16.22 39.18
CA ALA A 32 13.91 -17.51 38.67
C ALA A 32 15.26 -17.30 37.99
N THR A 33 16.17 -18.21 38.26
CA THR A 33 17.51 -18.28 37.66
C THR A 33 17.41 -18.22 36.14
N PRO A 34 18.13 -17.31 35.45
CA PRO A 34 18.05 -17.23 34.01
C PRO A 34 18.58 -18.51 33.36
N PRO A 35 17.89 -19.06 32.34
CA PRO A 35 18.44 -20.17 31.57
C PRO A 35 19.73 -19.72 30.86
N PRO A 36 20.67 -20.63 30.59
CA PRO A 36 21.95 -20.32 29.96
C PRO A 36 21.67 -19.57 28.63
N ALA A 37 22.40 -18.50 28.42
CA ALA A 37 22.32 -17.69 27.22
C ALA A 37 22.53 -18.59 26.00
N GLN A 38 21.47 -18.82 25.23
CA GLN A 38 21.60 -19.44 23.94
C GLN A 38 22.36 -18.45 23.05
N GLU A 39 23.49 -18.88 22.52
CA GLU A 39 24.22 -18.13 21.50
C GLU A 39 23.25 -17.69 20.42
N PRO A 40 23.32 -16.43 19.96
CA PRO A 40 22.45 -15.97 18.89
C PRO A 40 22.70 -16.86 17.67
N VAL A 41 21.68 -17.65 17.30
CA VAL A 41 21.67 -18.37 16.04
C VAL A 41 21.82 -17.29 14.96
N GLN A 42 23.00 -17.18 14.40
CA GLN A 42 23.27 -16.38 13.22
C GLN A 42 22.47 -17.04 12.09
N VAL A 43 21.24 -16.57 11.90
CA VAL A 43 20.54 -16.79 10.64
C VAL A 43 21.38 -16.03 9.62
N ALA A 44 22.27 -16.75 8.95
CA ALA A 44 23.06 -16.23 7.85
C ALA A 44 22.06 -15.56 6.90
N ASP A 45 22.34 -14.31 6.56
CA ASP A 45 21.54 -13.55 5.59
C ASP A 45 21.69 -14.24 4.22
N GLU A 46 20.88 -15.29 3.99
CA GLU A 46 20.86 -16.01 2.70
C GLU A 46 20.61 -15.07 1.53
N SER A 47 19.98 -13.92 1.79
CA SER A 47 19.76 -12.89 0.78
C SER A 47 21.06 -12.20 0.34
N ALA A 48 22.08 -12.20 1.19
CA ALA A 48 23.40 -11.63 0.86
C ALA A 48 24.19 -12.49 -0.12
N GLN A 49 23.91 -13.80 -0.19
CA GLN A 49 24.58 -14.75 -1.08
C GLN A 49 23.91 -14.89 -2.43
N ARG A 50 22.62 -14.52 -2.56
CA ARG A 50 21.89 -14.59 -3.83
C ARG A 50 22.10 -13.30 -4.63
N GLY A 51 22.29 -13.45 -5.95
CA GLY A 51 22.31 -12.30 -6.86
C GLY A 51 20.96 -11.56 -6.85
N PHE A 52 20.98 -10.25 -7.13
CA PHE A 52 19.79 -9.38 -7.11
C PHE A 52 18.57 -10.00 -7.83
N LEU A 53 18.74 -10.46 -9.06
CA LEU A 53 17.65 -11.05 -9.87
C LEU A 53 17.09 -12.33 -9.25
N SER A 54 17.95 -13.20 -8.70
CA SER A 54 17.53 -14.43 -8.05
C SER A 54 16.72 -14.16 -6.79
N SER A 55 17.16 -13.17 -5.99
CA SER A 55 16.41 -12.71 -4.80
C SER A 55 15.05 -12.14 -5.18
N LEU A 56 15.01 -11.27 -6.19
CA LEU A 56 13.77 -10.65 -6.66
C LEU A 56 12.74 -11.69 -7.14
N VAL A 57 13.16 -12.63 -8.00
CA VAL A 57 12.25 -13.69 -8.50
C VAL A 57 11.74 -14.58 -7.38
N HIS A 58 12.61 -14.94 -6.43
CA HIS A 58 12.23 -15.77 -5.29
C HIS A 58 11.21 -15.05 -4.38
N GLN A 59 11.45 -13.77 -4.09
CA GLN A 59 10.56 -12.96 -3.26
C GLN A 59 9.21 -12.70 -3.93
N LEU A 60 9.20 -12.32 -5.22
CA LEU A 60 7.96 -12.17 -5.99
C LEU A 60 7.10 -13.44 -5.97
N GLY A 61 7.73 -14.61 -6.11
CA GLY A 61 7.03 -15.90 -6.03
C GLY A 61 6.45 -16.20 -4.64
N ALA A 62 7.16 -15.81 -3.59
CA ALA A 62 6.69 -15.93 -2.21
C ALA A 62 5.53 -14.96 -1.95
N ASP A 63 5.64 -13.70 -2.38
CA ASP A 63 4.63 -12.67 -2.18
C ASP A 63 3.32 -12.98 -2.87
N LEU A 64 3.37 -13.48 -4.12
CA LEU A 64 2.19 -13.95 -4.83
C LEU A 64 1.42 -15.04 -4.05
N LYS A 65 2.14 -15.96 -3.41
CA LYS A 65 1.52 -16.99 -2.54
C LYS A 65 0.92 -16.39 -1.27
N HIS A 66 1.37 -15.21 -0.87
CA HIS A 66 0.92 -14.54 0.35
C HIS A 66 -0.26 -13.56 0.13
N ILE A 67 -0.56 -13.18 -1.10
CA ILE A 67 -1.69 -12.30 -1.43
C ILE A 67 -3.03 -12.84 -0.90
N PRO A 68 -3.40 -14.14 -1.08
CA PRO A 68 -4.69 -14.67 -0.61
C PRO A 68 -4.71 -14.94 0.91
N ARG A 69 -4.66 -13.90 1.73
CA ARG A 69 -4.81 -13.99 3.20
C ARG A 69 -6.17 -13.48 3.65
N LYS A 70 -6.60 -13.89 4.85
CA LYS A 70 -7.84 -13.38 5.46
C LYS A 70 -7.85 -11.84 5.49
N ASN A 71 -6.75 -11.21 5.89
CA ASN A 71 -6.65 -9.74 5.91
C ASN A 71 -6.70 -9.12 4.51
N SER A 72 -6.12 -9.76 3.49
CA SER A 72 -6.22 -9.30 2.10
C SER A 72 -7.65 -9.38 1.59
N LEU A 73 -8.40 -10.43 1.99
CA LEU A 73 -9.82 -10.56 1.64
C LEU A 73 -10.67 -9.45 2.25
N TYR A 74 -10.40 -8.99 3.48
CA TYR A 74 -11.10 -7.85 4.07
C TYR A 74 -10.82 -6.54 3.30
N TRP A 75 -9.58 -6.31 2.92
CA TRP A 75 -9.22 -5.15 2.12
C TRP A 75 -9.80 -5.22 0.70
N LEU A 76 -9.77 -6.39 0.08
CA LEU A 76 -10.39 -6.61 -1.22
C LEU A 76 -11.91 -6.39 -1.14
N ALA A 77 -12.57 -6.98 -0.16
CA ALA A 77 -14.01 -6.79 0.05
C ALA A 77 -14.36 -5.32 0.32
N GLY A 78 -13.59 -4.65 1.18
CA GLY A 78 -13.78 -3.22 1.48
C GLY A 78 -13.54 -2.32 0.27
N GLY A 79 -12.44 -2.52 -0.47
CA GLY A 79 -12.13 -1.78 -1.68
C GLY A 79 -13.15 -2.02 -2.79
N SER A 80 -13.59 -3.27 -2.98
CA SER A 80 -14.65 -3.61 -3.95
C SER A 80 -16.00 -3.04 -3.55
N ALA A 81 -16.37 -3.12 -2.27
CA ALA A 81 -17.63 -2.56 -1.77
C ALA A 81 -17.66 -1.03 -1.93
N LEU A 82 -16.55 -0.35 -1.63
CA LEU A 82 -16.41 1.08 -1.83
C LEU A 82 -16.50 1.46 -3.32
N ALA A 83 -15.80 0.72 -4.19
CA ALA A 83 -15.86 0.94 -5.64
C ALA A 83 -17.29 0.75 -6.17
N LEU A 84 -18.00 -0.30 -5.75
CA LEU A 84 -19.39 -0.55 -6.13
C LEU A 84 -20.34 0.53 -5.60
N ALA A 85 -20.10 1.04 -4.38
CA ALA A 85 -20.92 2.10 -3.81
C ALA A 85 -20.72 3.46 -4.54
N ILE A 86 -19.51 3.72 -5.03
CA ILE A 86 -19.18 4.95 -5.77
C ILE A 86 -19.61 4.84 -7.25
N HIS A 87 -19.57 3.64 -7.82
CA HIS A 87 -19.79 3.41 -9.25
C HIS A 87 -21.03 4.11 -9.85
N PRO A 88 -22.21 4.17 -9.20
CA PRO A 88 -23.36 4.88 -9.73
C PRO A 88 -23.15 6.41 -9.87
N ALA A 89 -22.20 6.98 -9.14
CA ALA A 89 -21.88 8.42 -9.16
C ALA A 89 -20.64 8.75 -10.02
N ASP A 90 -20.05 7.78 -10.69
CA ASP A 90 -18.79 7.94 -11.43
C ASP A 90 -18.84 9.07 -12.47
N GLU A 91 -19.89 9.13 -13.28
CA GLU A 91 -20.04 10.15 -14.32
C GLU A 91 -20.26 11.54 -13.72
N GLU A 92 -21.07 11.65 -12.67
CA GLU A 92 -21.33 12.91 -11.99
C GLU A 92 -20.06 13.45 -11.33
N ILE A 93 -19.30 12.59 -10.66
CA ILE A 93 -18.02 12.95 -10.03
C ILE A 93 -17.02 13.44 -11.09
N ASN A 94 -16.89 12.73 -12.21
CA ASN A 94 -15.98 13.13 -13.28
C ASN A 94 -16.39 14.48 -13.89
N ALA A 95 -17.66 14.69 -14.16
CA ALA A 95 -18.16 15.95 -14.73
C ALA A 95 -17.84 17.18 -13.85
N HIS A 96 -17.71 17.00 -12.53
CA HIS A 96 -17.37 18.08 -11.61
C HIS A 96 -15.85 18.30 -11.43
N LEU A 97 -15.02 17.31 -11.74
CA LEU A 97 -13.58 17.36 -11.47
C LEU A 97 -12.74 17.73 -12.69
N VAL A 98 -13.32 17.60 -13.89
CA VAL A 98 -12.63 17.89 -15.17
C VAL A 98 -12.86 19.35 -15.56
N GLY A 99 -11.80 20.04 -16.04
CA GLY A 99 -11.96 21.28 -16.76
C GLY A 99 -11.70 22.57 -15.99
N SER A 100 -10.68 22.61 -15.13
CA SER A 100 -10.22 23.85 -14.47
C SER A 100 -8.75 24.09 -14.76
N ASP A 101 -8.39 25.15 -15.47
CA ASP A 101 -6.99 25.52 -15.79
C ASP A 101 -6.09 25.63 -14.57
N PHE A 102 -6.63 26.10 -13.43
CA PHE A 102 -5.91 26.12 -12.16
C PHE A 102 -5.61 24.71 -11.66
N ALA A 103 -6.57 23.83 -11.74
CA ALA A 103 -6.44 22.44 -11.29
C ALA A 103 -5.50 21.66 -12.24
N ASP A 104 -5.44 21.99 -13.52
CA ASP A 104 -4.49 21.42 -14.48
C ASP A 104 -3.05 21.62 -14.00
N GLY A 105 -2.69 22.85 -13.68
CA GLY A 105 -1.35 23.16 -13.14
C GLY A 105 -1.06 22.46 -11.81
N PHE A 106 -2.06 22.41 -10.92
CA PHE A 106 -1.93 21.75 -9.62
C PHE A 106 -1.79 20.24 -9.72
N PHE A 107 -2.54 19.57 -10.60
CA PHE A 107 -2.53 18.11 -10.72
C PHE A 107 -1.50 17.56 -11.72
N ALA A 108 -0.89 18.39 -12.58
CA ALA A 108 0.10 17.96 -13.56
C ALA A 108 1.25 17.09 -12.97
N PRO A 109 1.85 17.40 -11.80
CA PRO A 109 2.88 16.55 -11.20
C PRO A 109 2.38 15.14 -10.83
N GLY A 110 1.09 14.97 -10.55
CA GLY A 110 0.51 13.68 -10.16
C GLY A 110 0.69 12.59 -11.21
N LYS A 111 0.64 12.96 -12.49
CA LYS A 111 0.91 12.06 -13.62
C LYS A 111 2.32 11.47 -13.59
N VAL A 112 3.31 12.27 -13.22
CA VAL A 112 4.71 11.85 -13.16
C VAL A 112 4.97 11.07 -11.89
N ILE A 113 4.62 11.64 -10.72
CA ILE A 113 4.85 11.05 -9.40
C ILE A 113 4.18 9.68 -9.27
N GLY A 114 2.98 9.53 -9.84
CA GLY A 114 2.22 8.28 -9.81
C GLY A 114 2.59 7.27 -10.89
N SER A 115 3.51 7.57 -11.78
CA SER A 115 3.91 6.63 -12.82
C SER A 115 4.76 5.49 -12.26
N SER A 116 4.53 4.28 -12.75
CA SER A 116 5.33 3.10 -12.37
C SER A 116 6.81 3.32 -12.68
N ALA A 117 7.12 4.05 -13.77
CA ALA A 117 8.49 4.39 -14.14
C ALA A 117 9.18 5.28 -13.10
N PHE A 118 8.48 6.29 -12.55
CA PHE A 118 9.02 7.14 -11.50
C PHE A 118 9.24 6.36 -10.21
N ILE A 119 8.23 5.59 -9.78
CA ILE A 119 8.31 4.86 -8.52
C ILE A 119 9.36 3.77 -8.58
N ILE A 120 9.47 2.99 -9.68
CA ILE A 120 10.50 1.97 -9.82
C ILE A 120 11.91 2.59 -9.84
N SER A 121 12.08 3.75 -10.48
CA SER A 121 13.37 4.45 -10.51
C SER A 121 13.79 4.92 -9.11
N ALA A 122 12.85 5.51 -8.34
CA ALA A 122 13.08 5.92 -6.95
C ALA A 122 13.36 4.70 -6.05
N SER A 123 12.68 3.59 -6.28
CA SER A 123 12.88 2.33 -5.53
C SER A 123 14.26 1.74 -5.78
N VAL A 124 14.70 1.69 -7.05
CA VAL A 124 16.04 1.23 -7.44
C VAL A 124 17.11 2.14 -6.85
N ALA A 125 16.92 3.46 -6.90
CA ALA A 125 17.84 4.42 -6.27
C ALA A 125 17.94 4.18 -4.76
N THR A 126 16.81 3.93 -4.08
CA THR A 126 16.77 3.60 -2.65
C THR A 126 17.53 2.30 -2.35
N TYR A 127 17.32 1.26 -3.15
CA TYR A 127 18.05 -0.02 -3.03
C TYR A 127 19.56 0.17 -3.19
N ILE A 128 19.99 0.90 -4.24
CA ILE A 128 21.41 1.17 -4.51
C ILE A 128 22.03 1.97 -3.37
N ALA A 129 21.35 3.03 -2.89
CA ALA A 129 21.81 3.84 -1.76
C ALA A 129 21.97 2.99 -0.49
N GLY A 130 21.01 2.11 -0.17
CA GLY A 130 21.09 1.20 0.95
C GLY A 130 22.26 0.21 0.83
N ARG A 131 22.53 -0.28 -0.38
CA ARG A 131 23.67 -1.17 -0.67
C ARG A 131 25.01 -0.45 -0.55
N ALA A 132 25.13 0.74 -1.16
CA ALA A 132 26.38 1.53 -1.16
C ALA A 132 26.77 1.98 0.24
N ASN A 133 25.80 2.42 1.05
CA ASN A 133 26.02 2.88 2.41
C ASN A 133 26.00 1.74 3.46
N LYS A 134 25.93 0.48 3.05
CA LYS A 134 25.87 -0.69 3.94
C LYS A 134 24.74 -0.60 4.97
N GLN A 135 23.59 -0.05 4.57
CA GLN A 135 22.39 0.09 5.39
C GLN A 135 21.34 -0.99 5.02
N PRO A 136 21.28 -2.13 5.74
CA PRO A 136 20.39 -3.24 5.39
C PRO A 136 18.92 -2.84 5.34
N ARG A 137 18.46 -1.98 6.26
CA ARG A 137 17.08 -1.50 6.32
C ARG A 137 16.67 -0.71 5.08
N VAL A 138 17.54 0.19 4.62
CA VAL A 138 17.28 1.00 3.41
C VAL A 138 17.33 0.13 2.16
N ARG A 139 18.27 -0.81 2.09
CA ARG A 139 18.34 -1.79 1.01
C ARG A 139 17.06 -2.62 0.92
N HIS A 140 16.56 -3.10 2.06
CA HIS A 140 15.33 -3.90 2.14
C HIS A 140 14.11 -3.07 1.74
N LEU A 141 13.97 -1.85 2.27
CA LEU A 141 12.93 -0.91 1.83
C LEU A 141 12.93 -0.73 0.30
N GLY A 142 14.10 -0.52 -0.29
CA GLY A 142 14.22 -0.37 -1.75
C GLY A 142 13.77 -1.62 -2.50
N MET A 143 14.07 -2.83 -1.99
CA MET A 143 13.65 -4.09 -2.58
C MET A 143 12.12 -4.24 -2.52
N ASP A 144 11.52 -4.06 -1.35
CA ASP A 144 10.07 -4.16 -1.18
C ASP A 144 9.31 -3.14 -2.04
N LEU A 145 9.86 -1.93 -2.22
CA LEU A 145 9.29 -0.94 -3.14
C LEU A 145 9.36 -1.39 -4.61
N ILE A 146 10.45 -2.04 -5.03
CA ILE A 146 10.58 -2.61 -6.37
C ILE A 146 9.54 -3.72 -6.57
N GLU A 147 9.47 -4.66 -5.65
CA GLU A 147 8.55 -5.80 -5.67
C GLU A 147 7.10 -5.35 -5.70
N SER A 148 6.72 -4.42 -4.81
CA SER A 148 5.36 -3.88 -4.77
C SER A 148 4.98 -3.18 -6.06
N THR A 149 5.90 -2.46 -6.70
CA THR A 149 5.64 -1.78 -7.97
C THR A 149 5.43 -2.78 -9.11
N ILE A 150 6.26 -3.82 -9.19
CA ILE A 150 6.14 -4.87 -10.21
C ILE A 150 4.82 -5.63 -10.05
N LEU A 151 4.48 -6.02 -8.81
CA LEU A 151 3.23 -6.73 -8.54
C LEU A 151 2.00 -5.86 -8.80
N ALA A 152 2.03 -4.60 -8.37
CA ALA A 152 0.94 -3.64 -8.57
C ALA A 152 0.67 -3.42 -10.07
N GLU A 153 1.72 -3.20 -10.85
CA GLU A 153 1.59 -3.03 -12.30
C GLU A 153 1.09 -4.32 -12.95
N GLY A 154 1.70 -5.47 -12.63
CA GLY A 154 1.33 -6.76 -13.20
C GLY A 154 -0.13 -7.14 -12.93
N ILE A 155 -0.58 -7.03 -11.68
CA ILE A 155 -1.97 -7.32 -11.27
C ILE A 155 -2.93 -6.34 -11.93
N THR A 156 -2.60 -5.04 -11.93
CA THR A 156 -3.39 -4.01 -12.62
C THR A 156 -3.61 -4.36 -14.08
N GLN A 157 -2.55 -4.74 -14.82
CA GLN A 157 -2.67 -5.07 -16.24
C GLN A 157 -3.51 -6.33 -16.47
N LEU A 158 -3.36 -7.35 -15.63
CA LEU A 158 -4.21 -8.55 -15.70
C LEU A 158 -5.69 -8.21 -15.51
N ILE A 159 -6.03 -7.39 -14.50
CA ILE A 159 -7.41 -6.97 -14.24
C ILE A 159 -7.93 -6.11 -15.41
N LYS A 160 -7.13 -5.18 -15.94
CA LYS A 160 -7.51 -4.34 -17.09
C LYS A 160 -7.92 -5.18 -18.30
N VAL A 161 -7.12 -6.19 -18.63
CA VAL A 161 -7.40 -7.09 -19.77
C VAL A 161 -8.63 -7.96 -19.50
N ALA A 162 -8.88 -8.34 -18.26
CA ALA A 162 -10.04 -9.15 -17.87
C ALA A 162 -11.34 -8.33 -17.87
N VAL A 163 -11.33 -7.13 -17.30
CA VAL A 163 -12.53 -6.29 -17.12
C VAL A 163 -12.85 -5.46 -18.36
N ARG A 164 -11.84 -4.91 -19.03
CA ARG A 164 -11.95 -4.11 -20.26
C ARG A 164 -12.91 -2.94 -20.17
N ARG A 165 -12.98 -2.29 -19.02
CA ARG A 165 -13.81 -1.10 -18.83
C ARG A 165 -13.24 0.07 -19.63
N ASP A 166 -14.05 0.73 -20.45
CA ASP A 166 -13.66 1.93 -21.18
C ASP A 166 -13.41 3.09 -20.21
N ARG A 167 -12.61 4.05 -20.64
CA ARG A 167 -12.34 5.29 -19.90
C ARG A 167 -13.48 6.27 -20.05
N PRO A 168 -13.58 7.27 -19.14
CA PRO A 168 -14.49 8.39 -19.34
C PRO A 168 -14.26 9.05 -20.69
N VAL A 169 -15.31 9.40 -21.40
CA VAL A 169 -15.25 10.16 -22.67
C VAL A 169 -14.64 11.53 -22.39
N ASN A 170 -13.78 12.01 -23.30
CA ASN A 170 -13.20 13.34 -23.14
C ASN A 170 -14.28 14.43 -23.21
N PRO A 171 -14.10 15.60 -22.58
CA PRO A 171 -15.07 16.69 -22.60
C PRO A 171 -15.44 17.20 -23.99
N ASP A 172 -14.55 17.03 -24.97
CA ASP A 172 -14.77 17.36 -26.38
C ASP A 172 -15.53 16.29 -27.17
N GLY A 173 -15.92 15.20 -26.49
CA GLY A 173 -16.61 14.06 -27.09
C GLY A 173 -15.68 13.06 -27.79
N SER A 174 -14.38 13.28 -27.79
CA SER A 174 -13.43 12.35 -28.40
C SER A 174 -13.19 11.10 -27.52
N ASP A 175 -12.80 10.00 -28.16
CA ASP A 175 -12.45 8.77 -27.47
C ASP A 175 -11.21 8.95 -26.59
N ASN A 176 -11.23 8.28 -25.42
CA ASN A 176 -10.12 8.21 -24.49
C ASN A 176 -9.56 6.78 -24.45
N PRO A 177 -8.57 6.45 -25.29
CA PRO A 177 -8.18 5.08 -25.53
C PRO A 177 -7.55 4.40 -24.30
N GLY A 178 -7.79 3.09 -24.20
CA GLY A 178 -7.27 2.21 -23.15
C GLY A 178 -8.28 1.89 -22.06
N TYR A 179 -7.95 0.92 -21.21
CA TYR A 179 -8.84 0.45 -20.16
C TYR A 179 -8.74 1.29 -18.89
N SER A 180 -9.91 1.53 -18.31
CA SER A 180 -10.08 2.37 -17.12
C SER A 180 -9.81 1.59 -15.82
N PHE A 181 -10.43 0.43 -15.64
CA PHE A 181 -10.44 -0.31 -14.38
C PHE A 181 -9.32 -1.35 -14.30
N PRO A 182 -8.60 -1.40 -13.17
CA PRO A 182 -8.51 -0.40 -12.12
C PRO A 182 -7.50 0.72 -12.45
N SER A 183 -7.39 1.74 -11.59
CA SER A 183 -6.40 2.80 -11.76
C SER A 183 -4.99 2.35 -11.37
N GLY A 184 -4.11 2.13 -12.36
CA GLY A 184 -2.73 1.70 -12.11
C GLY A 184 -1.91 2.71 -11.30
N HIS A 185 -2.07 4.02 -11.54
CA HIS A 185 -1.42 5.05 -10.74
C HIS A 185 -1.84 4.98 -9.26
N ALA A 186 -3.13 4.79 -8.99
CA ALA A 186 -3.61 4.59 -7.62
C ALA A 186 -3.04 3.30 -7.02
N THR A 187 -3.10 2.17 -7.73
CA THR A 187 -2.57 0.89 -7.23
C THR A 187 -1.10 1.00 -6.85
N VAL A 188 -0.26 1.51 -7.74
CA VAL A 188 1.19 1.60 -7.52
C VAL A 188 1.53 2.58 -6.40
N THR A 189 0.90 3.75 -6.33
CA THR A 189 1.20 4.74 -5.28
C THR A 189 0.70 4.32 -3.91
N PHE A 190 -0.47 3.69 -3.81
CA PHE A 190 -0.96 3.15 -2.54
C PHE A 190 -0.15 1.93 -2.09
N ALA A 191 0.36 1.10 -3.01
CA ALA A 191 1.30 0.04 -2.69
C ALA A 191 2.60 0.60 -2.10
N ALA A 192 3.21 1.58 -2.77
CA ALA A 192 4.42 2.24 -2.27
C ALA A 192 4.20 2.95 -0.92
N ALA A 193 3.07 3.66 -0.75
CA ALA A 193 2.72 4.30 0.53
C ALA A 193 2.59 3.27 1.65
N THR A 194 2.00 2.11 1.36
CA THR A 194 1.85 1.02 2.33
C THR A 194 3.21 0.42 2.70
N VAL A 195 4.10 0.19 1.75
CA VAL A 195 5.47 -0.26 2.01
C VAL A 195 6.20 0.74 2.91
N LEU A 196 6.15 2.02 2.59
CA LEU A 196 6.75 3.09 3.39
C LEU A 196 6.18 3.13 4.81
N GLN A 197 4.85 2.99 4.96
CA GLN A 197 4.21 2.87 6.27
C GLN A 197 4.73 1.69 7.08
N GLN A 198 4.86 0.52 6.45
CA GLN A 198 5.29 -0.70 7.14
C GLN A 198 6.75 -0.61 7.62
N HIS A 199 7.61 0.04 6.85
CA HIS A 199 9.03 0.21 7.18
C HIS A 199 9.32 1.37 8.13
N LEU A 200 8.62 2.51 7.95
CA LEU A 200 8.92 3.78 8.61
C LEU A 200 7.88 4.18 9.67
N GLY A 201 6.78 3.42 9.76
CA GLY A 201 5.74 3.62 10.74
C GLY A 201 4.73 4.73 10.38
N TRP A 202 3.87 5.07 11.37
CA TRP A 202 2.73 5.96 11.12
C TRP A 202 3.12 7.39 10.74
N LYS A 203 4.29 7.89 11.20
CA LYS A 203 4.77 9.23 10.85
C LYS A 203 5.05 9.38 9.35
N ALA A 204 5.47 8.30 8.69
CA ALA A 204 5.61 8.25 7.25
C ALA A 204 4.28 7.96 6.54
N ALA A 205 3.36 7.26 7.19
CA ALA A 205 2.07 6.91 6.61
C ALA A 205 1.28 8.15 6.17
N VAL A 206 1.18 9.16 7.04
CA VAL A 206 0.38 10.37 6.76
C VAL A 206 0.84 11.05 5.46
N PRO A 207 2.10 11.49 5.31
CA PRO A 207 2.52 12.19 4.08
C PRO A 207 2.46 11.27 2.85
N THR A 208 2.79 9.99 2.97
CA THR A 208 2.82 9.09 1.81
C THR A 208 1.42 8.76 1.29
N TYR A 209 0.44 8.54 2.19
CA TYR A 209 -0.95 8.37 1.76
C TYR A 209 -1.58 9.67 1.26
N LEU A 210 -1.18 10.84 1.76
CA LEU A 210 -1.60 12.12 1.18
C LEU A 210 -1.09 12.27 -0.26
N VAL A 211 0.18 11.90 -0.53
CA VAL A 211 0.73 11.89 -1.90
C VAL A 211 -0.02 10.88 -2.77
N ALA A 212 -0.28 9.67 -2.27
CA ALA A 212 -1.05 8.67 -3.03
C ALA A 212 -2.47 9.16 -3.35
N SER A 213 -3.13 9.81 -2.40
CA SER A 213 -4.46 10.41 -2.60
C SER A 213 -4.42 11.57 -3.59
N TYR A 214 -3.40 12.42 -3.53
CA TYR A 214 -3.18 13.48 -4.52
C TYR A 214 -3.01 12.91 -5.94
N VAL A 215 -2.18 11.86 -6.10
CA VAL A 215 -2.04 11.17 -7.38
C VAL A 215 -3.39 10.58 -7.83
N ALA A 216 -4.13 9.96 -6.93
CA ALA A 216 -5.46 9.42 -7.22
C ALA A 216 -6.42 10.49 -7.76
N MET A 217 -6.47 11.65 -7.08
CA MET A 217 -7.28 12.80 -7.53
C MET A 217 -6.83 13.34 -8.88
N SER A 218 -5.53 13.37 -9.15
CA SER A 218 -5.01 13.79 -10.46
C SER A 218 -5.52 12.90 -11.60
N ARG A 219 -5.79 11.62 -11.34
CA ARG A 219 -6.31 10.70 -12.38
C ARG A 219 -7.77 10.96 -12.71
N LEU A 220 -8.55 11.40 -11.73
CA LEU A 220 -9.93 11.84 -11.93
C LEU A 220 -9.96 13.16 -12.70
N HIS A 221 -9.14 14.12 -12.27
CA HIS A 221 -9.02 15.42 -12.94
C HIS A 221 -8.56 15.28 -14.39
N ASP A 222 -7.58 14.43 -14.68
CA ASP A 222 -7.11 14.13 -16.04
C ASP A 222 -8.11 13.31 -16.88
N ASN A 223 -9.30 13.04 -16.36
CA ASN A 223 -10.36 12.24 -17.03
C ASN A 223 -9.86 10.85 -17.50
N ARG A 224 -8.89 10.26 -16.80
CA ARG A 224 -8.30 8.97 -17.19
C ARG A 224 -8.96 7.77 -16.51
N HIS A 225 -9.62 8.00 -15.39
CA HIS A 225 -10.24 6.99 -14.53
C HIS A 225 -11.50 7.53 -13.89
N PHE A 226 -12.43 6.63 -13.58
CA PHE A 226 -13.56 6.90 -12.72
C PHE A 226 -13.17 6.82 -11.24
N ALA A 227 -13.98 7.40 -10.37
CA ALA A 227 -13.74 7.37 -8.93
C ALA A 227 -13.75 5.93 -8.36
N SER A 228 -14.60 5.07 -8.88
CA SER A 228 -14.64 3.64 -8.53
C SER A 228 -13.36 2.90 -8.93
N ASP A 229 -12.73 3.23 -10.08
CA ASP A 229 -11.46 2.63 -10.53
C ASP A 229 -10.32 2.99 -9.57
N VAL A 230 -10.34 4.22 -9.08
CA VAL A 230 -9.35 4.75 -8.14
C VAL A 230 -9.53 4.13 -6.76
N ALA A 231 -10.76 4.03 -6.27
CA ALA A 231 -11.09 3.42 -4.98
C ALA A 231 -10.66 1.94 -4.91
N PHE A 232 -10.98 1.17 -5.97
CA PHE A 232 -10.52 -0.22 -6.07
C PHE A 232 -9.01 -0.31 -6.15
N GLY A 233 -8.36 0.50 -7.00
CA GLY A 233 -6.91 0.52 -7.15
C GLY A 233 -6.17 0.85 -5.85
N ALA A 234 -6.71 1.77 -5.03
CA ALA A 234 -6.17 2.07 -3.71
C ALA A 234 -6.23 0.85 -2.77
N GLY A 235 -7.37 0.14 -2.73
CA GLY A 235 -7.53 -1.08 -1.95
C GLY A 235 -6.55 -2.18 -2.37
N ASP A 236 -6.45 -2.42 -3.68
CA ASP A 236 -5.52 -3.39 -4.27
C ASP A 236 -4.05 -3.04 -3.94
N GLY A 237 -3.68 -1.77 -4.09
CA GLY A 237 -2.35 -1.29 -3.71
C GLY A 237 -2.01 -1.54 -2.24
N ILE A 238 -2.96 -1.31 -1.32
CA ILE A 238 -2.77 -1.61 0.11
C ILE A 238 -2.54 -3.11 0.33
N ILE A 239 -3.28 -3.97 -0.34
CA ILE A 239 -3.11 -5.43 -0.26
C ILE A 239 -1.70 -5.81 -0.69
N ILE A 240 -1.25 -5.33 -1.84
CA ILE A 240 0.06 -5.64 -2.41
C ILE A 240 1.18 -5.16 -1.49
N GLY A 241 1.15 -3.90 -1.05
CA GLY A 241 2.16 -3.36 -0.16
C GLY A 241 2.25 -4.10 1.18
N ARG A 242 1.12 -4.57 1.72
CA ARG A 242 1.10 -5.41 2.94
C ARG A 242 1.58 -6.84 2.69
N SER A 243 1.42 -7.35 1.49
CA SER A 243 1.89 -8.70 1.14
C SER A 243 3.40 -8.74 1.00
N VAL A 244 3.98 -7.77 0.30
CA VAL A 244 5.42 -7.65 0.08
C VAL A 244 6.17 -7.43 1.40
N THR A 245 5.69 -6.57 2.27
CA THR A 245 6.36 -6.26 3.56
C THR A 245 6.21 -7.34 4.63
N TRP A 246 5.58 -8.46 4.32
CA TRP A 246 5.44 -9.56 5.26
C TRP A 246 6.77 -10.12 5.76
N HIS A 247 7.76 -10.22 4.89
CA HIS A 247 9.10 -10.73 5.22
C HIS A 247 9.97 -9.72 5.98
N GLY A 248 9.65 -8.43 5.87
CA GLY A 248 10.44 -7.33 6.38
C GLY A 248 10.04 -6.83 7.77
N ARG A 249 9.03 -7.41 8.40
CA ARG A 249 8.64 -6.98 9.74
C ARG A 249 9.72 -7.34 10.74
N ASN A 250 10.43 -6.33 11.20
CA ASN A 250 11.37 -6.43 12.31
C ASN A 250 10.71 -6.78 13.67
N PHE A 251 9.41 -7.04 13.66
CA PHE A 251 8.61 -7.31 14.85
C PHE A 251 7.90 -8.65 14.68
N TYR A 252 8.36 -9.66 15.42
CA TYR A 252 7.76 -10.99 15.45
C TYR A 252 7.05 -11.19 16.78
N GLY A 253 5.75 -11.46 16.75
CA GLY A 253 5.04 -12.04 17.88
C GLY A 253 5.02 -13.56 17.71
N THR A 254 5.74 -14.29 18.56
CA THR A 254 5.70 -15.75 18.61
C THR A 254 4.85 -16.16 19.80
N PRO A 255 3.78 -16.96 19.61
CA PRO A 255 3.07 -17.51 20.75
C PRO A 255 4.00 -18.47 21.49
N VAL A 256 4.17 -18.26 22.78
CA VAL A 256 4.91 -19.16 23.68
C VAL A 256 3.88 -19.93 24.47
N VAL A 257 3.85 -21.24 24.30
CA VAL A 257 3.00 -22.14 25.07
C VAL A 257 3.92 -23.08 25.86
N GLY A 258 3.91 -22.94 27.18
CA GLY A 258 4.62 -23.82 28.11
C GLY A 258 3.67 -24.34 29.18
N PRO A 259 4.10 -25.33 30.02
CA PRO A 259 3.27 -25.83 31.10
C PRO A 259 2.90 -24.70 32.06
N GLY A 260 1.60 -24.35 32.06
CA GLY A 260 1.05 -23.26 32.88
C GLY A 260 1.29 -21.82 32.37
N THR A 261 1.89 -21.65 31.20
CA THR A 261 2.18 -20.32 30.64
C THR A 261 1.71 -20.24 29.20
N VAL A 262 0.82 -19.29 28.89
CA VAL A 262 0.43 -18.90 27.54
C VAL A 262 0.78 -17.42 27.40
N GLY A 263 1.66 -17.08 26.48
CA GLY A 263 2.11 -15.70 26.29
C GLY A 263 2.51 -15.44 24.83
N MET A 264 2.83 -14.19 24.53
CA MET A 264 3.41 -13.77 23.26
C MET A 264 4.80 -13.21 23.50
N MET A 265 5.81 -13.80 22.90
CA MET A 265 7.15 -13.24 22.88
C MET A 265 7.24 -12.29 21.69
N PHE A 266 7.62 -11.05 21.96
CA PHE A 266 7.85 -10.07 20.91
C PHE A 266 9.35 -9.92 20.72
N SER A 267 9.85 -10.28 19.56
CA SER A 267 11.24 -10.03 19.19
C SER A 267 11.30 -8.92 18.13
N VAL A 268 12.17 -7.96 18.39
CA VAL A 268 12.51 -6.91 17.42
C VAL A 268 13.84 -7.32 16.83
N LYS A 269 13.89 -7.56 15.53
CA LYS A 269 15.15 -7.81 14.84
C LYS A 269 15.91 -6.47 14.76
N PRO A 270 17.15 -6.38 15.25
CA PRO A 270 17.93 -5.14 15.22
C PRO A 270 18.21 -4.65 13.78
#